data_91a3a44b2252a373d6353e68d7494e5f
#
_entry.id   91a3a44b2252a373d6353e68d7494e5f
#
_cell.length_a   1.000
_cell.length_b   1.000
_cell.length_c   1.000
_cell.angle_alpha   90.00
_cell.angle_beta   90.00
_cell.angle_gamma   90.00
#
_symmetry.space_group_name_H-M   'P 1'
#
loop_
_entity.id
_entity.type
_entity.pdbx_description
1 polymer ?
#
loop_
_entity_poly.entity_id
_entity_poly.type
_entity_poly.pdbx_seq_one_letter_code
_entity_poly.pdbx_strand_id
1 'polypeptide(L)'
;GYSSAASDVYKRQHIYNVTNDKVADMYDSGFAARQETAGLEKGMEITQDIYIDGEFNGIALYFSTNAIRNFSKITVELVDKTTGEVVFHQKVSGVNINDNQFSNFAEENVISGGKTYTLKVSTDTSANGKKFTLWTDNQNITDTSVQYSINGEKQNGVLCYAVLRNYHHTDNYGVFAVRMVFMTLILMLVCGLIIVGPKKMCEFIFDKRFYIAVGIFLILVIMRVNFSSIGMFDNYVQPGQGSEFVTPVYGETHSIRSDEWAVSTPRYLTAKYTDYGKYNYIIMGKQTENIAQTGLYKSYSALAKPQTWGYYLFGDSIGMSVEWCFPFILLIVMSIQFFYIIAGKNKVLAVTGGVMVAFSGYEMWWMNVEYLSCGLTALVCIYYFCLLYTSPSPRDAH
;
A
#
# COMPACT_ATOMS: atom_id res chain seq x y z
N GLY A 1 0.83 -30.79 7.36
CA GLY A 1 0.52 -30.22 8.68
C GLY A 1 0.81 -28.72 8.80
N TYR A 2 1.68 -28.17 7.93
CA TYR A 2 2.03 -26.74 8.00
C TYR A 2 1.08 -25.81 7.21
N SER A 3 0.39 -26.33 6.22
CA SER A 3 -0.63 -25.55 5.51
C SER A 3 -1.87 -25.31 6.39
N SER A 4 -2.17 -26.22 7.34
CA SER A 4 -3.30 -26.04 8.24
C SER A 4 -3.00 -24.98 9.32
N ALA A 5 -1.76 -24.91 9.85
CA ALA A 5 -1.42 -23.92 10.86
C ALA A 5 -1.37 -22.49 10.29
N ALA A 6 -0.86 -22.31 9.07
CA ALA A 6 -0.93 -21.03 8.38
C ALA A 6 -2.39 -20.67 8.03
N SER A 7 -3.18 -21.63 7.56
CA SER A 7 -4.61 -21.48 7.35
C SER A 7 -5.35 -21.12 8.65
N ASP A 8 -5.02 -21.75 9.77
CA ASP A 8 -5.64 -21.46 11.07
C ASP A 8 -5.24 -20.09 11.65
N VAL A 9 -4.02 -19.63 11.38
CA VAL A 9 -3.60 -18.25 11.71
C VAL A 9 -4.33 -17.25 10.83
N TYR A 10 -4.44 -17.52 9.54
CA TYR A 10 -5.23 -16.71 8.63
C TYR A 10 -6.72 -16.71 9.03
N LYS A 11 -7.31 -17.87 9.32
CA LYS A 11 -8.69 -18.00 9.81
C LYS A 11 -8.92 -17.17 11.08
N ARG A 12 -8.00 -17.20 12.05
CA ARG A 12 -8.13 -16.42 13.28
C ARG A 12 -8.00 -14.91 13.06
N GLN A 13 -7.20 -14.46 12.11
CA GLN A 13 -7.12 -13.04 11.76
C GLN A 13 -8.37 -12.53 11.04
N HIS A 14 -9.05 -13.39 10.28
CA HIS A 14 -10.25 -13.04 9.54
C HIS A 14 -11.54 -13.05 10.38
N ILE A 15 -11.60 -13.92 11.37
CA ILE A 15 -12.71 -13.97 12.35
C ILE A 15 -12.79 -12.68 13.18
N TYR A 16 -11.77 -11.86 13.18
CA TYR A 16 -11.69 -10.70 14.07
C TYR A 16 -12.78 -9.65 13.85
N ASN A 17 -13.37 -9.56 12.66
CA ASN A 17 -14.40 -8.58 12.35
C ASN A 17 -15.71 -9.19 11.87
N VAL A 18 -15.77 -10.49 11.72
CA VAL A 18 -16.98 -11.20 11.35
C VAL A 18 -17.66 -11.67 12.64
N THR A 19 -18.78 -11.07 12.95
CA THR A 19 -19.45 -11.24 14.23
C THR A 19 -20.48 -12.35 14.25
N ASN A 20 -20.50 -13.17 13.22
CA ASN A 20 -21.48 -14.21 13.11
C ASN A 20 -20.85 -15.48 12.54
N ASP A 21 -20.96 -16.59 13.29
CA ASP A 21 -20.57 -17.94 12.85
C ASP A 21 -21.31 -18.41 11.57
N LYS A 22 -22.34 -17.66 11.17
CA LYS A 22 -23.16 -17.91 9.97
C LYS A 22 -22.69 -17.14 8.74
N VAL A 23 -21.66 -16.33 8.86
CA VAL A 23 -21.07 -15.63 7.70
C VAL A 23 -20.08 -16.54 7.02
N ALA A 24 -20.19 -16.62 5.71
CA ALA A 24 -19.25 -17.35 4.91
C ALA A 24 -17.84 -16.75 5.08
N ASP A 25 -16.91 -17.58 5.52
CA ASP A 25 -15.51 -17.18 5.60
C ASP A 25 -14.95 -17.11 4.18
N MET A 26 -14.63 -15.93 3.73
CA MET A 26 -14.06 -15.68 2.41
C MET A 26 -12.80 -16.49 2.11
N TYR A 27 -12.11 -16.94 3.15
CA TYR A 27 -10.81 -17.59 3.04
C TYR A 27 -10.88 -19.10 3.12
N ASP A 28 -11.96 -19.65 3.64
CA ASP A 28 -12.15 -21.11 3.71
C ASP A 28 -12.50 -21.71 2.36
N SER A 29 -13.22 -20.99 1.55
CA SER A 29 -13.67 -21.46 0.24
C SER A 29 -12.67 -21.21 -0.89
N GLY A 30 -11.71 -20.32 -0.68
CA GLY A 30 -10.76 -19.89 -1.73
C GLY A 30 -11.47 -19.17 -2.91
N PHE A 31 -10.68 -18.65 -3.84
CA PHE A 31 -11.22 -17.93 -5.02
C PHE A 31 -12.14 -18.78 -5.89
N ALA A 32 -11.94 -20.08 -5.93
CA ALA A 32 -12.70 -20.98 -6.81
C ALA A 32 -14.18 -21.17 -6.40
N ALA A 33 -14.53 -20.85 -5.16
CA ALA A 33 -15.89 -21.02 -4.65
C ALA A 33 -16.69 -19.73 -4.59
N ARG A 34 -16.07 -18.59 -4.82
CA ARG A 34 -16.76 -17.31 -4.86
C ARG A 34 -17.50 -17.13 -6.16
N GLN A 35 -18.66 -16.54 -6.06
CA GLN A 35 -19.47 -16.16 -7.21
C GLN A 35 -19.86 -14.69 -7.10
N GLU A 36 -20.00 -14.05 -8.24
CA GLU A 36 -20.51 -12.69 -8.28
C GLU A 36 -22.04 -12.70 -8.32
N THR A 37 -22.66 -11.73 -7.66
CA THR A 37 -24.11 -11.49 -7.78
C THR A 37 -24.45 -11.05 -9.20
N ALA A 38 -25.74 -10.98 -9.53
CA ALA A 38 -26.19 -10.21 -10.68
C ALA A 38 -25.74 -8.75 -10.57
N GLY A 39 -25.42 -8.14 -11.69
CA GLY A 39 -24.95 -6.75 -11.71
C GLY A 39 -26.02 -5.78 -11.21
N LEU A 40 -25.64 -4.90 -10.29
CA LEU A 40 -26.52 -3.89 -9.71
C LEU A 40 -27.06 -2.94 -10.78
N GLU A 41 -28.36 -2.82 -10.87
CA GLU A 41 -29.09 -1.91 -11.76
C GLU A 41 -30.04 -1.00 -10.96
N LYS A 42 -30.43 0.10 -11.57
CA LYS A 42 -31.45 0.99 -11.00
C LYS A 42 -32.75 0.22 -10.76
N GLY A 43 -33.25 0.29 -9.53
CA GLY A 43 -34.44 -0.43 -9.10
C GLY A 43 -34.19 -1.85 -8.62
N MET A 44 -32.95 -2.32 -8.66
CA MET A 44 -32.53 -3.55 -8.01
C MET A 44 -32.09 -3.27 -6.58
N GLU A 45 -32.57 -4.09 -5.65
CA GLU A 45 -32.15 -4.08 -4.25
C GLU A 45 -31.61 -5.47 -3.89
N ILE A 46 -30.37 -5.51 -3.41
CA ILE A 46 -29.79 -6.72 -2.83
C ILE A 46 -29.93 -6.61 -1.32
N THR A 47 -30.50 -7.65 -0.70
CA THR A 47 -30.73 -7.65 0.75
C THR A 47 -30.20 -8.92 1.39
N GLN A 48 -29.73 -8.81 2.63
CA GLN A 48 -29.30 -9.93 3.45
C GLN A 48 -29.51 -9.62 4.93
N ASP A 49 -30.05 -10.56 5.66
CA ASP A 49 -30.14 -10.47 7.11
C ASP A 49 -28.81 -10.83 7.75
N ILE A 50 -28.32 -9.97 8.63
CA ILE A 50 -27.05 -10.13 9.34
C ILE A 50 -27.27 -9.91 10.83
N TYR A 51 -26.73 -10.80 11.65
CA TYR A 51 -26.69 -10.60 13.09
C TYR A 51 -25.35 -9.97 13.45
N ILE A 52 -25.38 -8.84 14.14
CA ILE A 52 -24.16 -8.12 14.56
C ILE A 52 -24.10 -8.13 16.08
N ASP A 53 -23.10 -8.81 16.63
CA ASP A 53 -22.83 -8.85 18.06
C ASP A 53 -21.98 -7.64 18.48
N GLY A 54 -22.39 -6.95 19.55
CA GLY A 54 -21.68 -5.80 20.11
C GLY A 54 -21.72 -4.54 19.22
N GLU A 55 -21.15 -3.47 19.71
CA GLU A 55 -21.14 -2.16 19.08
C GLU A 55 -20.32 -2.14 17.78
N PHE A 56 -20.79 -1.38 16.80
CA PHE A 56 -20.12 -1.19 15.51
C PHE A 56 -20.42 0.21 14.97
N ASN A 57 -19.69 0.63 13.95
CA ASN A 57 -19.92 1.93 13.30
C ASN A 57 -19.92 1.85 11.77
N GLY A 58 -19.90 0.65 11.19
CA GLY A 58 -19.95 0.50 9.76
C GLY A 58 -19.90 -0.95 9.29
N ILE A 59 -19.91 -1.11 7.99
CA ILE A 59 -19.81 -2.37 7.29
C ILE A 59 -18.87 -2.27 6.10
N ALA A 60 -18.09 -3.30 5.84
CA ALA A 60 -17.31 -3.45 4.64
C ALA A 60 -17.96 -4.48 3.72
N LEU A 61 -18.01 -4.17 2.43
CA LEU A 61 -18.58 -5.06 1.40
C LEU A 61 -17.54 -5.33 0.32
N TYR A 62 -17.51 -6.56 -0.17
CA TYR A 62 -16.57 -6.98 -1.20
C TYR A 62 -17.19 -6.81 -2.58
N PHE A 63 -16.72 -5.82 -3.34
CA PHE A 63 -17.23 -5.51 -4.68
C PHE A 63 -16.32 -6.01 -5.79
N SER A 64 -16.94 -6.30 -6.95
CA SER A 64 -16.26 -6.34 -8.23
C SER A 64 -16.77 -5.21 -9.11
N THR A 65 -15.85 -4.48 -9.71
CA THR A 65 -16.12 -3.40 -10.65
C THR A 65 -15.68 -3.77 -12.06
N ASN A 66 -15.16 -5.00 -12.25
CA ASN A 66 -14.55 -5.46 -13.50
C ASN A 66 -13.41 -4.52 -13.97
N ALA A 67 -12.64 -3.99 -13.04
CA ALA A 67 -11.55 -3.04 -13.26
C ALA A 67 -11.96 -1.77 -14.01
N ILE A 68 -13.24 -1.36 -13.91
CA ILE A 68 -13.79 -0.24 -14.66
C ILE A 68 -14.30 0.83 -13.70
N ARG A 69 -13.95 2.09 -13.96
CA ARG A 69 -14.49 3.22 -13.21
C ARG A 69 -15.97 3.40 -13.54
N ASN A 70 -16.80 3.39 -12.51
CA ASN A 70 -18.23 3.60 -12.62
C ASN A 70 -18.62 4.83 -11.77
N PHE A 71 -19.37 5.75 -12.36
CA PHE A 71 -19.81 7.00 -11.72
C PHE A 71 -21.18 6.87 -11.04
N SER A 72 -21.81 5.69 -11.08
CA SER A 72 -23.05 5.45 -10.35
C SER A 72 -22.84 5.58 -8.86
N LYS A 73 -23.88 5.96 -8.13
CA LYS A 73 -23.84 6.02 -6.67
C LYS A 73 -24.38 4.72 -6.11
N ILE A 74 -23.67 4.15 -5.15
CA ILE A 74 -24.09 2.97 -4.38
C ILE A 74 -24.60 3.47 -3.04
N THR A 75 -25.76 2.96 -2.67
CA THR A 75 -26.39 3.19 -1.36
C THR A 75 -26.30 1.90 -0.56
N VAL A 76 -25.78 1.99 0.66
CA VAL A 76 -25.71 0.91 1.64
C VAL A 76 -26.48 1.32 2.87
N GLU A 77 -27.44 0.48 3.30
CA GLU A 77 -28.28 0.73 4.47
C GLU A 77 -28.29 -0.50 5.38
N LEU A 78 -28.38 -0.25 6.68
CA LEU A 78 -28.74 -1.28 7.66
C LEU A 78 -30.04 -0.88 8.31
N VAL A 79 -31.00 -1.78 8.24
CA VAL A 79 -32.33 -1.60 8.83
C VAL A 79 -32.46 -2.55 10.01
N ASP A 80 -32.81 -2.04 11.19
CA ASP A 80 -33.12 -2.88 12.35
C ASP A 80 -34.34 -3.72 12.01
N LYS A 81 -34.18 -5.06 11.98
CA LYS A 81 -35.22 -5.97 11.59
C LYS A 81 -36.43 -5.97 12.53
N THR A 82 -36.23 -5.54 13.78
CA THR A 82 -37.28 -5.52 14.81
C THR A 82 -38.12 -4.27 14.73
N THR A 83 -37.48 -3.11 14.56
CA THR A 83 -38.12 -1.80 14.57
C THR A 83 -38.49 -1.29 13.17
N GLY A 84 -37.78 -1.78 12.14
CA GLY A 84 -37.89 -1.26 10.78
C GLY A 84 -37.17 0.08 10.58
N GLU A 85 -36.42 0.54 11.57
CA GLU A 85 -35.68 1.82 11.51
C GLU A 85 -34.36 1.66 10.76
N VAL A 86 -34.03 2.62 9.90
CA VAL A 86 -32.73 2.70 9.24
C VAL A 86 -31.72 3.24 10.24
N VAL A 87 -30.81 2.38 10.69
CA VAL A 87 -29.79 2.74 11.70
C VAL A 87 -28.46 3.15 11.06
N PHE A 88 -28.26 2.84 9.79
CA PHE A 88 -27.09 3.19 9.02
C PHE A 88 -27.48 3.49 7.57
N HIS A 89 -27.01 4.58 7.02
CA HIS A 89 -27.25 4.96 5.63
C HIS A 89 -26.04 5.68 5.06
N GLN A 90 -25.42 5.09 4.05
CA GLN A 90 -24.30 5.74 3.37
C GLN A 90 -24.44 5.65 1.86
N LYS A 91 -24.20 6.77 1.18
CA LYS A 91 -24.23 6.88 -0.28
C LYS A 91 -22.87 7.29 -0.80
N VAL A 92 -22.22 6.40 -1.54
CA VAL A 92 -20.85 6.56 -2.02
C VAL A 92 -20.83 6.57 -3.54
N SER A 93 -19.93 7.39 -4.11
CA SER A 93 -19.67 7.36 -5.55
C SER A 93 -18.95 6.06 -5.91
N GLY A 94 -19.39 5.40 -6.96
CA GLY A 94 -18.76 4.17 -7.43
C GLY A 94 -17.32 4.31 -7.89
N VAL A 95 -16.84 5.54 -8.12
CA VAL A 95 -15.41 5.81 -8.37
C VAL A 95 -14.55 5.48 -7.15
N ASN A 96 -15.14 5.53 -5.95
CA ASN A 96 -14.48 5.23 -4.68
C ASN A 96 -14.58 3.75 -4.30
N ILE A 97 -15.20 2.92 -5.14
CA ILE A 97 -15.29 1.48 -4.93
C ILE A 97 -14.11 0.82 -5.64
N ASN A 98 -13.33 0.08 -4.89
CA ASN A 98 -12.18 -0.65 -5.41
C ASN A 98 -12.59 -2.01 -5.98
N ASP A 99 -11.94 -2.41 -7.07
CA ASP A 99 -12.20 -3.69 -7.72
C ASP A 99 -11.58 -4.83 -6.93
N ASN A 100 -12.38 -5.88 -6.70
CA ASN A 100 -11.95 -7.08 -5.98
C ASN A 100 -11.31 -6.80 -4.62
N GLN A 101 -11.88 -5.84 -3.88
CA GLN A 101 -11.45 -5.45 -2.54
C GLN A 101 -12.66 -5.10 -1.68
N PHE A 102 -12.44 -5.09 -0.36
CA PHE A 102 -13.42 -4.52 0.57
C PHE A 102 -13.50 -3.00 0.40
N SER A 103 -14.71 -2.52 0.27
CA SER A 103 -15.03 -1.10 0.35
C SER A 103 -15.71 -0.82 1.67
N ASN A 104 -15.15 0.11 2.43
CA ASN A 104 -15.59 0.41 3.80
C ASN A 104 -16.64 1.50 3.79
N PHE A 105 -17.74 1.24 4.49
CA PHE A 105 -18.84 2.18 4.71
C PHE A 105 -18.95 2.35 6.22
N ALA A 106 -18.65 3.54 6.73
CA ALA A 106 -18.66 3.80 8.17
C ALA A 106 -19.15 5.20 8.48
N GLU A 107 -19.74 5.36 9.66
CA GLU A 107 -20.17 6.64 10.24
C GLU A 107 -19.39 6.91 11.52
N GLU A 108 -19.42 8.17 11.97
CA GLU A 108 -18.80 8.55 13.25
C GLU A 108 -19.57 7.99 14.46
N ASN A 109 -20.89 7.80 14.27
CA ASN A 109 -21.77 7.32 15.33
C ASN A 109 -21.63 5.82 15.53
N VAL A 110 -21.59 5.41 16.80
CA VAL A 110 -21.58 4.01 17.20
C VAL A 110 -23.01 3.48 17.21
N ILE A 111 -23.22 2.35 16.56
CA ILE A 111 -24.52 1.65 16.47
C ILE A 111 -24.47 0.48 17.46
N SER A 112 -25.54 0.31 18.23
CA SER A 112 -25.63 -0.81 19.19
C SER A 112 -25.80 -2.13 18.47
N GLY A 113 -25.06 -3.17 18.90
CA GLY A 113 -25.22 -4.53 18.40
C GLY A 113 -26.17 -5.39 19.25
N GLY A 114 -26.00 -6.71 19.13
CA GLY A 114 -26.88 -7.71 19.78
C GLY A 114 -28.20 -7.91 19.06
N LYS A 115 -28.31 -7.47 17.79
CA LYS A 115 -29.54 -7.49 16.99
C LYS A 115 -29.30 -8.00 15.58
N THR A 116 -30.42 -8.38 14.92
CA THR A 116 -30.40 -8.69 13.49
C THR A 116 -30.79 -7.45 12.68
N TYR A 117 -29.93 -7.12 11.71
CA TYR A 117 -30.13 -6.04 10.76
C TYR A 117 -30.36 -6.61 9.37
N THR A 118 -31.17 -5.95 8.56
CA THR A 118 -31.25 -6.21 7.13
C THR A 118 -30.30 -5.25 6.40
N LEU A 119 -29.23 -5.80 5.87
CA LEU A 119 -28.34 -5.09 4.94
C LEU A 119 -29.06 -4.90 3.62
N LYS A 120 -29.04 -3.68 3.08
CA LYS A 120 -29.58 -3.34 1.77
C LYS A 120 -28.52 -2.64 0.94
N VAL A 121 -28.35 -3.09 -0.29
CA VAL A 121 -27.43 -2.49 -1.25
C VAL A 121 -28.18 -2.19 -2.53
N SER A 122 -28.12 -0.94 -2.97
CA SER A 122 -28.82 -0.48 -4.18
C SER A 122 -27.98 0.55 -4.95
N THR A 123 -28.41 0.84 -6.19
CA THR A 123 -27.82 1.91 -7.01
C THR A 123 -28.91 2.80 -7.61
N ASP A 124 -28.64 4.09 -7.73
CA ASP A 124 -29.58 5.05 -8.28
C ASP A 124 -29.45 5.28 -9.79
N THR A 125 -28.42 4.73 -10.39
CA THR A 125 -28.10 5.01 -11.79
C THR A 125 -27.99 3.70 -12.58
N SER A 126 -28.66 3.64 -13.73
CA SER A 126 -28.41 2.59 -14.73
C SER A 126 -27.08 2.90 -15.41
N ALA A 127 -26.05 2.15 -15.06
CA ALA A 127 -24.77 2.24 -15.77
C ALA A 127 -24.93 1.59 -17.14
N ASN A 128 -24.80 2.37 -18.21
CA ASN A 128 -24.77 1.83 -19.57
C ASN A 128 -23.61 0.83 -19.71
N GLY A 129 -23.94 -0.44 -19.59
CA GLY A 129 -23.08 -1.57 -19.90
C GLY A 129 -22.10 -2.04 -18.82
N LYS A 130 -21.97 -1.37 -17.67
CA LYS A 130 -20.96 -1.70 -16.65
C LYS A 130 -21.55 -1.62 -15.25
N LYS A 131 -21.75 -2.78 -14.64
CA LYS A 131 -22.48 -2.92 -13.38
C LYS A 131 -21.52 -3.31 -12.29
N PHE A 132 -21.77 -2.80 -11.08
CA PHE A 132 -21.16 -3.34 -9.88
C PHE A 132 -21.77 -4.71 -9.57
N THR A 133 -20.94 -5.65 -9.14
CA THR A 133 -21.35 -6.89 -8.55
C THR A 133 -20.81 -7.00 -7.13
N LEU A 134 -21.44 -7.80 -6.29
CA LEU A 134 -20.89 -8.16 -4.99
C LEU A 134 -20.43 -9.61 -5.05
N TRP A 135 -19.36 -9.89 -4.32
CA TRP A 135 -18.90 -11.26 -4.15
C TRP A 135 -19.74 -11.99 -3.10
N THR A 136 -20.05 -13.23 -3.39
CA THR A 136 -20.77 -14.15 -2.51
C THR A 136 -19.96 -15.41 -2.27
N ASP A 137 -20.16 -16.04 -1.14
CA ASP A 137 -19.66 -17.37 -0.85
C ASP A 137 -20.83 -18.38 -0.80
N ASN A 138 -20.68 -19.48 -1.51
CA ASN A 138 -21.69 -20.52 -1.61
C ASN A 138 -21.30 -21.80 -0.85
N GLN A 139 -20.11 -21.86 -0.26
CA GLN A 139 -19.66 -22.99 0.54
C GLN A 139 -19.98 -22.76 2.02
N ASN A 140 -20.17 -23.85 2.74
CA ASN A 140 -20.40 -23.84 4.19
C ASN A 140 -21.68 -23.15 4.69
N ILE A 141 -22.65 -22.90 3.81
CA ILE A 141 -23.94 -22.35 4.21
C ILE A 141 -24.79 -23.48 4.78
N THR A 142 -24.81 -23.59 6.10
CA THR A 142 -25.66 -24.54 6.80
C THR A 142 -27.06 -23.99 7.09
N ASP A 143 -27.23 -22.67 7.07
CA ASP A 143 -28.46 -21.97 7.39
C ASP A 143 -28.96 -21.12 6.20
N THR A 144 -30.02 -21.57 5.57
CA THR A 144 -30.65 -20.86 4.44
C THR A 144 -31.33 -19.54 4.84
N SER A 145 -31.48 -19.24 6.13
CA SER A 145 -32.05 -17.98 6.60
C SER A 145 -31.13 -16.78 6.37
N VAL A 146 -29.82 -17.02 6.23
CA VAL A 146 -28.80 -15.98 5.99
C VAL A 146 -28.49 -15.74 4.51
N GLN A 147 -29.17 -16.43 3.60
CA GLN A 147 -28.98 -16.23 2.16
C GLN A 147 -29.40 -14.81 1.75
N TYR A 148 -28.66 -14.24 0.79
CA TYR A 148 -29.02 -12.95 0.23
C TYR A 148 -30.21 -13.06 -0.70
N SER A 149 -30.90 -11.97 -0.95
CA SER A 149 -32.02 -11.86 -1.87
C SER A 149 -31.82 -10.72 -2.86
N ILE A 150 -32.36 -10.90 -4.06
CA ILE A 150 -32.44 -9.83 -5.07
C ILE A 150 -33.94 -9.53 -5.28
N ASN A 151 -34.34 -8.29 -5.01
CA ASN A 151 -35.75 -7.86 -5.08
C ASN A 151 -36.72 -8.80 -4.32
N GLY A 152 -36.25 -9.35 -3.20
CA GLY A 152 -37.03 -10.29 -2.38
C GLY A 152 -36.97 -11.77 -2.79
N GLU A 153 -36.37 -12.09 -3.94
CA GLU A 153 -36.14 -13.47 -4.35
C GLU A 153 -34.83 -13.99 -3.78
N LYS A 154 -34.87 -15.05 -2.97
CA LYS A 154 -33.69 -15.66 -2.35
C LYS A 154 -32.76 -16.24 -3.41
N GLN A 155 -31.49 -15.98 -3.22
CA GLN A 155 -30.41 -16.47 -4.06
C GLN A 155 -29.52 -17.45 -3.27
N ASN A 156 -28.78 -18.27 -3.98
CA ASN A 156 -27.83 -19.18 -3.35
C ASN A 156 -26.55 -18.44 -3.00
N GLY A 157 -26.20 -18.44 -1.72
CA GLY A 157 -24.96 -17.79 -1.25
C GLY A 157 -25.20 -16.75 -0.16
N VAL A 158 -24.11 -16.28 0.39
CA VAL A 158 -24.02 -15.21 1.39
C VAL A 158 -23.08 -14.14 0.88
N LEU A 159 -23.45 -12.87 1.02
CA LEU A 159 -22.57 -11.75 0.64
C LEU A 159 -21.29 -11.78 1.45
N CYS A 160 -20.16 -11.48 0.81
CA CYS A 160 -18.90 -11.29 1.49
C CYS A 160 -18.89 -9.91 2.15
N TYR A 161 -18.98 -9.88 3.47
CA TYR A 161 -19.00 -8.65 4.26
C TYR A 161 -18.16 -8.77 5.52
N ALA A 162 -17.82 -7.63 6.12
CA ALA A 162 -17.22 -7.55 7.44
C ALA A 162 -17.82 -6.39 8.24
N VAL A 163 -17.87 -6.51 9.56
CA VAL A 163 -18.39 -5.48 10.45
C VAL A 163 -17.26 -4.61 10.93
N LEU A 164 -17.39 -3.28 10.77
CA LEU A 164 -16.42 -2.31 11.17
C LEU A 164 -16.68 -1.84 12.60
N ARG A 165 -15.65 -1.98 13.47
CA ARG A 165 -15.72 -1.57 14.87
C ARG A 165 -14.68 -0.50 15.14
N ASN A 166 -15.10 0.65 15.68
CA ASN A 166 -14.23 1.79 15.94
C ASN A 166 -13.45 2.25 14.70
N TYR A 167 -14.03 2.06 13.52
CA TYR A 167 -13.44 2.56 12.30
C TYR A 167 -13.61 4.07 12.24
N HIS A 168 -12.50 4.78 12.19
CA HIS A 168 -12.47 6.21 11.93
C HIS A 168 -11.98 6.43 10.51
N HIS A 169 -12.80 7.08 9.71
CA HIS A 169 -12.31 7.63 8.45
C HIS A 169 -11.37 8.78 8.81
N THR A 170 -10.09 8.48 8.89
CA THR A 170 -9.08 9.50 9.12
C THR A 170 -9.06 10.39 7.89
N ASP A 171 -9.63 11.58 8.00
CA ASP A 171 -9.23 12.68 7.14
C ASP A 171 -7.72 12.81 7.26
N ASN A 172 -7.01 12.35 6.24
CA ASN A 172 -5.59 12.12 6.37
C ASN A 172 -4.87 13.47 6.16
N TYR A 173 -4.96 14.38 7.16
CA TYR A 173 -4.26 15.65 7.18
C TYR A 173 -2.76 15.47 6.90
N GLY A 174 -2.18 14.32 7.29
CA GLY A 174 -0.82 13.95 6.95
C GLY A 174 -0.62 13.79 5.45
N VAL A 175 -1.50 13.08 4.76
CA VAL A 175 -1.45 12.93 3.29
C VAL A 175 -1.66 14.27 2.60
N PHE A 176 -2.59 15.09 3.09
CA PHE A 176 -2.79 16.45 2.56
C PHE A 176 -1.52 17.29 2.71
N ALA A 177 -0.88 17.28 3.88
CA ALA A 177 0.36 18.00 4.11
C ALA A 177 1.48 17.52 3.17
N VAL A 178 1.62 16.20 2.97
CA VAL A 178 2.59 15.63 2.01
C VAL A 178 2.31 16.13 0.60
N ARG A 179 1.07 16.11 0.15
CA ARG A 179 0.68 16.64 -1.18
C ARG A 179 1.05 18.11 -1.33
N MET A 180 0.77 18.93 -0.31
CA MET A 180 1.11 20.35 -0.34
C MET A 180 2.62 20.58 -0.42
N VAL A 181 3.43 19.81 0.31
CA VAL A 181 4.90 19.89 0.23
C VAL A 181 5.38 19.52 -1.17
N PHE A 182 4.92 18.42 -1.74
CA PHE A 182 5.30 18.02 -3.11
C PHE A 182 4.90 19.06 -4.15
N MET A 183 3.69 19.58 -4.09
CA MET A 183 3.23 20.64 -5.00
C MET A 183 4.09 21.89 -4.88
N THR A 184 4.47 22.28 -3.66
CA THR A 184 5.37 23.43 -3.42
C THR A 184 6.75 23.19 -4.02
N LEU A 185 7.34 22.01 -3.83
CA LEU A 185 8.63 21.65 -4.41
C LEU A 185 8.61 21.66 -5.94
N ILE A 186 7.55 21.12 -6.55
CA ILE A 186 7.36 21.16 -8.01
C ILE A 186 7.24 22.61 -8.49
N LEU A 187 6.44 23.43 -7.80
CA LEU A 187 6.26 24.83 -8.16
C LEU A 187 7.56 25.60 -8.05
N MET A 188 8.36 25.40 -6.97
CA MET A 188 9.68 26.00 -6.81
C MET A 188 10.63 25.61 -7.95
N LEU A 189 10.61 24.32 -8.34
CA LEU A 189 11.42 23.83 -9.46
C LEU A 189 11.01 24.53 -10.78
N VAL A 190 9.73 24.60 -11.08
CA VAL A 190 9.20 25.25 -12.29
C VAL A 190 9.52 26.75 -12.29
N CYS A 191 9.28 27.45 -11.19
CA CYS A 191 9.64 28.86 -11.05
C CYS A 191 11.14 29.08 -11.19
N GLY A 192 11.96 28.22 -10.59
CA GLY A 192 13.43 28.26 -10.73
C GLY A 192 13.87 28.09 -12.18
N LEU A 193 13.29 27.15 -12.91
CA LEU A 193 13.56 26.94 -14.33
C LEU A 193 13.18 28.16 -15.20
N ILE A 194 12.06 28.81 -14.90
CA ILE A 194 11.58 30.00 -15.63
C ILE A 194 12.43 31.24 -15.32
N ILE A 195 12.69 31.50 -14.03
CA ILE A 195 13.32 32.74 -13.57
C ILE A 195 14.84 32.67 -13.74
N VAL A 196 15.46 31.58 -13.36
CA VAL A 196 16.93 31.42 -13.31
C VAL A 196 17.47 30.86 -14.62
N GLY A 197 16.66 30.10 -15.34
CA GLY A 197 17.02 29.38 -16.57
C GLY A 197 17.62 27.99 -16.29
N PRO A 198 17.44 27.05 -17.21
CA PRO A 198 17.77 25.64 -17.01
C PRO A 198 19.25 25.39 -16.74
N LYS A 199 20.14 26.13 -17.42
CA LYS A 199 21.59 25.96 -17.25
C LYS A 199 22.03 26.30 -15.81
N LYS A 200 21.71 27.51 -15.35
CA LYS A 200 22.04 27.94 -13.98
C LYS A 200 21.41 27.10 -12.90
N MET A 201 20.17 26.65 -13.15
CA MET A 201 19.48 25.75 -12.23
C MET A 201 20.16 24.39 -12.12
N CYS A 202 20.57 23.79 -13.22
CA CYS A 202 21.36 22.55 -13.20
C CYS A 202 22.73 22.73 -12.53
N GLU A 203 23.41 23.85 -12.79
CA GLU A 203 24.68 24.17 -12.11
C GLU A 203 24.47 24.28 -10.59
N PHE A 204 23.42 24.97 -10.14
CA PHE A 204 23.07 25.09 -8.72
C PHE A 204 22.75 23.73 -8.09
N ILE A 205 21.89 22.93 -8.75
CA ILE A 205 21.54 21.58 -8.28
C ILE A 205 22.81 20.72 -8.17
N PHE A 206 23.68 20.76 -9.17
CA PHE A 206 24.93 20.00 -9.14
C PHE A 206 25.81 20.41 -7.97
N ASP A 207 26.03 21.70 -7.77
CA ASP A 207 26.93 22.23 -6.72
C ASP A 207 26.40 21.98 -5.31
N LYS A 208 25.07 21.95 -5.14
CA LYS A 208 24.41 21.72 -3.85
C LYS A 208 23.80 20.32 -3.69
N ARG A 209 24.03 19.38 -4.63
CA ARG A 209 23.37 18.08 -4.71
C ARG A 209 23.33 17.27 -3.41
N PHE A 210 24.41 17.29 -2.64
CA PHE A 210 24.47 16.56 -1.38
C PHE A 210 23.59 17.20 -0.31
N TYR A 211 23.57 18.51 -0.20
CA TYR A 211 22.71 19.22 0.75
C TYR A 211 21.24 19.09 0.38
N ILE A 212 20.94 19.21 -0.91
CA ILE A 212 19.58 19.02 -1.44
C ILE A 212 19.12 17.57 -1.18
N ALA A 213 19.97 16.60 -1.46
CA ALA A 213 19.68 15.19 -1.23
C ALA A 213 19.39 14.87 0.23
N VAL A 214 20.23 15.36 1.15
CA VAL A 214 20.00 15.18 2.60
C VAL A 214 18.71 15.87 3.03
N GLY A 215 18.46 17.10 2.57
CA GLY A 215 17.24 17.83 2.90
C GLY A 215 15.97 17.09 2.43
N ILE A 216 15.95 16.66 1.17
CA ILE A 216 14.83 15.89 0.62
C ILE A 216 14.66 14.56 1.36
N PHE A 217 15.75 13.83 1.60
CA PHE A 217 15.71 12.57 2.35
C PHE A 217 15.09 12.75 3.73
N LEU A 218 15.51 13.74 4.49
CA LEU A 218 14.95 14.02 5.81
C LEU A 218 13.47 14.37 5.75
N ILE A 219 13.05 15.19 4.79
CA ILE A 219 11.65 15.53 4.58
C ILE A 219 10.83 14.26 4.29
N LEU A 220 11.28 13.41 3.36
CA LEU A 220 10.56 12.17 3.01
C LEU A 220 10.46 11.22 4.20
N VAL A 221 11.52 11.09 5.00
CA VAL A 221 11.53 10.22 6.19
C VAL A 221 10.61 10.76 7.28
N ILE A 222 10.65 12.07 7.56
CA ILE A 222 9.73 12.69 8.53
C ILE A 222 8.27 12.51 8.11
N MET A 223 8.01 12.62 6.81
CA MET A 223 6.69 12.43 6.22
C MET A 223 6.33 10.94 6.03
N ARG A 224 7.20 10.01 6.41
CA ARG A 224 7.00 8.55 6.32
C ARG A 224 6.66 8.07 4.91
N VAL A 225 7.22 8.72 3.90
CA VAL A 225 7.00 8.34 2.49
C VAL A 225 7.67 7.01 2.19
N ASN A 226 6.94 6.11 1.56
CA ASN A 226 7.46 4.85 1.02
C ASN A 226 6.75 4.53 -0.30
N PHE A 227 7.25 3.56 -1.04
CA PHE A 227 6.71 3.16 -2.34
C PHE A 227 6.21 1.71 -2.34
N SER A 228 6.02 1.11 -1.16
CA SER A 228 5.55 -0.28 -1.06
C SER A 228 4.14 -0.44 -1.59
N SER A 229 3.91 -1.56 -2.24
CA SER A 229 2.60 -1.98 -2.73
C SER A 229 1.83 -2.87 -1.74
N ILE A 230 2.37 -3.15 -0.55
CA ILE A 230 1.77 -4.08 0.40
C ILE A 230 0.36 -3.64 0.84
N GLY A 231 0.10 -2.34 0.90
CA GLY A 231 -1.21 -1.79 1.24
C GLY A 231 -2.34 -2.12 0.26
N MET A 232 -2.02 -2.60 -0.94
CA MET A 232 -3.04 -3.14 -1.85
C MET A 232 -3.83 -4.28 -1.22
N PHE A 233 -3.23 -5.00 -0.27
CA PHE A 233 -3.79 -6.20 0.35
C PHE A 233 -4.44 -5.93 1.70
N ASP A 234 -4.40 -4.70 2.23
CA ASP A 234 -4.96 -4.35 3.53
C ASP A 234 -6.44 -4.72 3.63
N ASN A 235 -7.23 -4.36 2.63
CA ASN A 235 -8.66 -4.66 2.60
C ASN A 235 -8.99 -6.14 2.41
N TYR A 236 -8.01 -6.97 2.00
CA TYR A 236 -8.18 -8.42 1.95
C TYR A 236 -7.93 -9.09 3.30
N VAL A 237 -6.99 -8.52 4.07
CA VAL A 237 -6.49 -9.13 5.30
C VAL A 237 -7.18 -8.54 6.53
N GLN A 238 -7.43 -7.25 6.53
CA GLN A 238 -8.02 -6.50 7.63
C GLN A 238 -9.06 -5.51 7.11
N PRO A 239 -10.27 -5.98 6.79
CA PRO A 239 -11.32 -5.08 6.35
C PRO A 239 -11.57 -3.97 7.38
N GLY A 240 -11.61 -2.73 6.91
CA GLY A 240 -11.81 -1.57 7.75
C GLY A 240 -10.60 -1.09 8.56
N GLN A 241 -9.48 -1.76 8.45
CA GLN A 241 -8.22 -1.32 9.05
C GLN A 241 -7.19 -1.12 7.93
N GLY A 242 -6.89 0.12 7.59
CA GLY A 242 -5.80 0.45 6.69
C GLY A 242 -4.44 0.21 7.35
N SER A 243 -3.41 -0.08 6.56
CA SER A 243 -2.05 -0.12 7.05
C SER A 243 -1.55 1.29 7.35
N GLU A 244 -1.00 1.49 8.54
CA GLU A 244 -0.31 2.75 8.91
C GLU A 244 0.81 3.13 7.91
N PHE A 245 1.28 2.15 7.15
CA PHE A 245 2.49 2.27 6.33
C PHE A 245 2.22 2.70 4.90
N VAL A 246 0.97 2.58 4.41
CA VAL A 246 0.75 2.54 2.96
C VAL A 246 -0.43 3.38 2.48
N THR A 247 -0.65 4.52 3.09
CA THR A 247 -1.62 5.47 2.54
C THR A 247 -1.03 6.14 1.30
N PRO A 248 -1.61 5.96 0.10
CA PRO A 248 -1.09 6.55 -1.11
C PRO A 248 -1.19 8.08 -1.04
N VAL A 249 -0.09 8.76 -1.34
CA VAL A 249 -0.04 10.23 -1.39
C VAL A 249 -0.76 10.73 -2.64
N TYR A 250 -0.53 10.06 -3.77
CA TYR A 250 -1.14 10.33 -5.06
C TYR A 250 -1.54 9.04 -5.76
N GLY A 251 -2.71 9.05 -6.39
CA GLY A 251 -3.22 7.91 -7.14
C GLY A 251 -3.63 6.73 -6.24
N GLU A 252 -3.67 5.57 -6.83
CA GLU A 252 -4.00 4.32 -6.17
C GLU A 252 -2.74 3.49 -5.96
N THR A 253 -2.71 2.73 -4.89
CA THR A 253 -1.64 1.76 -4.66
C THR A 253 -1.67 0.74 -5.80
N HIS A 254 -0.54 0.51 -6.44
CA HIS A 254 -0.41 -0.46 -7.53
C HIS A 254 0.68 -1.47 -7.21
N SER A 255 0.52 -2.67 -7.73
CA SER A 255 1.55 -3.71 -7.59
C SER A 255 2.78 -3.32 -8.39
N ILE A 256 3.92 -3.27 -7.72
CA ILE A 256 5.22 -3.06 -8.36
C ILE A 256 5.73 -4.40 -8.88
N ARG A 257 6.16 -5.26 -7.97
CA ARG A 257 6.67 -6.60 -8.25
C ARG A 257 6.29 -7.53 -7.09
N SER A 258 6.04 -8.80 -7.40
CA SER A 258 5.61 -9.77 -6.38
C SER A 258 6.63 -9.96 -5.26
N ASP A 259 7.93 -9.88 -5.57
CA ASP A 259 9.00 -10.05 -4.59
C ASP A 259 8.98 -8.95 -3.52
N GLU A 260 8.47 -7.78 -3.84
CA GLU A 260 8.34 -6.68 -2.89
C GLU A 260 7.31 -7.03 -1.83
N TRP A 261 6.03 -7.13 -2.22
CA TRP A 261 4.92 -7.27 -1.29
C TRP A 261 4.73 -8.69 -0.75
N ALA A 262 5.20 -9.72 -1.46
CA ALA A 262 5.09 -11.11 -1.01
C ALA A 262 6.29 -11.57 -0.19
N VAL A 263 7.48 -10.98 -0.37
CA VAL A 263 8.73 -11.48 0.23
C VAL A 263 9.47 -10.40 1.01
N SER A 264 9.88 -9.30 0.36
CA SER A 264 10.83 -8.35 0.96
C SER A 264 10.19 -7.55 2.10
N THR A 265 9.11 -6.86 1.83
CA THR A 265 8.43 -6.03 2.84
C THR A 265 7.88 -6.83 4.01
N PRO A 266 7.19 -7.99 3.83
CA PRO A 266 6.81 -8.83 4.96
C PRO A 266 7.99 -9.33 5.78
N ARG A 267 9.13 -9.61 5.15
CA ARG A 267 10.34 -10.05 5.85
C ARG A 267 10.91 -8.95 6.75
N TYR A 268 10.90 -7.71 6.31
CA TYR A 268 11.32 -6.58 7.13
C TYR A 268 10.36 -6.36 8.30
N LEU A 269 9.06 -6.29 8.02
CA LEU A 269 8.04 -6.00 9.03
C LEU A 269 7.90 -7.12 10.08
N THR A 270 8.16 -8.37 9.71
CA THR A 270 8.05 -9.51 10.65
C THR A 270 9.31 -9.74 11.48
N ALA A 271 10.46 -9.16 11.11
CA ALA A 271 11.73 -9.37 11.79
C ALA A 271 11.70 -9.00 13.29
N LYS A 272 10.93 -7.97 13.66
CA LYS A 272 10.76 -7.56 15.06
C LYS A 272 10.15 -8.66 15.94
N TYR A 273 9.24 -9.47 15.40
CA TYR A 273 8.58 -10.55 16.15
C TYR A 273 9.50 -11.75 16.42
N THR A 274 10.65 -11.79 15.76
CA THR A 274 11.72 -12.76 15.99
C THR A 274 12.94 -12.11 16.66
N ASP A 275 12.76 -10.94 17.29
CA ASP A 275 13.80 -10.14 17.95
C ASP A 275 15.02 -9.87 17.03
N TYR A 276 14.75 -9.69 15.74
CA TYR A 276 15.78 -9.54 14.71
C TYR A 276 16.82 -10.67 14.74
N GLY A 277 16.36 -11.88 15.05
CA GLY A 277 17.19 -13.07 15.15
C GLY A 277 17.64 -13.58 13.78
N LYS A 278 18.51 -14.60 13.81
CA LYS A 278 19.03 -15.25 12.61
C LYS A 278 17.91 -15.88 11.76
N TYR A 279 16.87 -16.39 12.38
CA TYR A 279 15.76 -17.11 11.74
C TYR A 279 14.47 -16.33 11.83
N ASN A 280 13.73 -16.30 10.73
CA ASN A 280 12.38 -15.75 10.66
C ASN A 280 11.40 -16.85 10.26
N TYR A 281 10.75 -17.46 11.26
CA TYR A 281 9.79 -18.56 11.06
C TYR A 281 8.36 -18.10 10.80
N ILE A 282 8.10 -16.80 10.85
CA ILE A 282 6.75 -16.24 10.69
C ILE A 282 6.30 -16.33 9.24
N ILE A 283 7.18 -15.99 8.29
CA ILE A 283 6.83 -15.89 6.87
C ILE A 283 6.52 -17.24 6.24
N MET A 284 7.30 -18.26 6.55
CA MET A 284 7.21 -19.58 5.86
C MET A 284 6.92 -20.75 6.79
N GLY A 285 6.64 -20.51 8.07
CA GLY A 285 6.42 -21.58 9.05
C GLY A 285 7.62 -22.50 9.30
N LYS A 286 8.79 -22.15 8.76
CA LYS A 286 10.08 -22.85 8.93
C LYS A 286 11.15 -21.85 9.33
N GLN A 287 12.28 -22.39 9.81
CA GLN A 287 13.47 -21.59 10.06
C GLN A 287 14.00 -21.05 8.71
N THR A 288 13.73 -19.80 8.43
CA THR A 288 14.26 -19.10 7.25
C THR A 288 15.32 -18.13 7.72
N GLU A 289 16.54 -18.27 7.21
CA GLU A 289 17.63 -17.39 7.60
C GLU A 289 17.42 -15.98 7.06
N ASN A 290 17.37 -15.00 7.95
CA ASN A 290 17.34 -13.59 7.59
C ASN A 290 18.62 -13.11 6.88
N ILE A 291 19.74 -13.85 7.06
CA ILE A 291 21.05 -13.51 6.48
C ILE A 291 21.09 -13.76 4.98
N ALA A 292 20.48 -14.86 4.53
CA ALA A 292 20.61 -15.33 3.15
C ALA A 292 20.02 -14.38 2.10
N GLN A 293 19.19 -13.48 2.55
CA GLN A 293 18.58 -12.44 1.73
C GLN A 293 18.51 -11.16 2.56
N THR A 294 18.24 -10.05 2.01
CA THR A 294 18.25 -8.71 2.58
C THR A 294 17.51 -8.47 3.91
N GLY A 295 17.12 -9.52 4.64
CA GLY A 295 16.38 -9.43 5.90
C GLY A 295 17.10 -8.70 7.04
N LEU A 296 16.32 -8.21 8.00
CA LEU A 296 16.82 -7.56 9.19
C LEU A 296 17.37 -8.59 10.18
N TYR A 297 18.64 -8.45 10.52
CA TYR A 297 19.33 -9.34 11.43
C TYR A 297 20.34 -8.57 12.29
N LYS A 298 20.28 -8.77 13.62
CA LYS A 298 21.22 -8.16 14.57
C LYS A 298 22.62 -8.78 14.41
N SER A 299 23.42 -8.25 13.51
CA SER A 299 24.79 -8.66 13.29
C SER A 299 25.65 -7.50 12.79
N TYR A 300 26.96 -7.71 12.74
CA TYR A 300 27.89 -6.70 12.17
C TYR A 300 27.55 -6.34 10.71
N SER A 301 26.93 -7.25 9.97
CA SER A 301 26.49 -6.98 8.60
C SER A 301 25.40 -5.89 8.52
N ALA A 302 24.64 -5.64 9.59
CA ALA A 302 23.66 -4.57 9.63
C ALA A 302 24.32 -3.19 9.49
N LEU A 303 25.58 -3.02 9.93
CA LEU A 303 26.33 -1.77 9.77
C LEU A 303 26.60 -1.43 8.31
N ALA A 304 26.70 -2.43 7.44
CA ALA A 304 26.90 -2.25 6.01
C ALA A 304 25.58 -2.02 5.24
N LYS A 305 24.44 -1.98 5.92
CA LYS A 305 23.10 -1.82 5.32
C LYS A 305 22.41 -0.56 5.87
N PRO A 306 22.87 0.66 5.55
CA PRO A 306 22.33 1.89 6.13
C PRO A 306 20.83 2.10 5.85
N GLN A 307 20.31 1.57 4.73
CA GLN A 307 18.89 1.60 4.39
C GLN A 307 18.03 0.87 5.43
N THR A 308 18.58 -0.06 6.21
CA THR A 308 17.85 -0.82 7.23
C THR A 308 17.92 -0.23 8.64
N TRP A 309 18.78 0.76 8.87
CA TRP A 309 18.98 1.31 10.21
C TRP A 309 17.72 1.93 10.82
N GLY A 310 16.85 2.46 9.96
CA GLY A 310 15.57 3.02 10.41
C GLY A 310 14.72 2.05 11.20
N TYR A 311 14.70 0.78 10.83
CA TYR A 311 13.92 -0.26 11.53
C TYR A 311 14.45 -0.53 12.94
N TYR A 312 15.77 -0.54 13.11
CA TYR A 312 16.38 -0.81 14.43
C TYR A 312 16.28 0.38 15.39
N LEU A 313 16.28 1.61 14.86
CA LEU A 313 16.35 2.82 15.65
C LEU A 313 14.99 3.45 15.92
N PHE A 314 14.07 3.39 14.96
CA PHE A 314 12.84 4.18 14.98
C PHE A 314 11.57 3.34 14.72
N GLY A 315 11.72 2.03 14.50
CA GLY A 315 10.60 1.12 14.24
C GLY A 315 10.13 1.12 12.78
N ASP A 316 9.03 0.42 12.54
CA ASP A 316 8.64 -0.01 11.18
C ASP A 316 8.31 1.15 10.24
N SER A 317 7.53 2.11 10.68
CA SER A 317 7.05 3.21 9.83
C SER A 317 8.19 4.09 9.29
N ILE A 318 9.10 4.51 10.18
CA ILE A 318 10.29 5.26 9.77
C ILE A 318 11.29 4.34 9.07
N GLY A 319 11.41 3.08 9.55
CA GLY A 319 12.27 2.07 8.93
C GLY A 319 11.95 1.85 7.47
N MET A 320 10.68 1.70 7.16
CA MET A 320 10.19 1.53 5.79
C MET A 320 10.47 2.76 4.92
N SER A 321 10.29 3.96 5.47
CA SER A 321 10.62 5.18 4.74
C SER A 321 12.12 5.30 4.46
N VAL A 322 12.98 4.98 5.43
CA VAL A 322 14.43 4.97 5.23
C VAL A 322 14.84 3.94 4.18
N GLU A 323 14.31 2.73 4.27
CA GLU A 323 14.59 1.62 3.35
C GLU A 323 14.27 1.98 1.89
N TRP A 324 13.15 2.65 1.65
CA TRP A 324 12.76 3.07 0.31
C TRP A 324 13.44 4.35 -0.17
N CYS A 325 13.52 5.37 0.68
CA CYS A 325 14.02 6.69 0.28
C CYS A 325 15.55 6.75 0.17
N PHE A 326 16.29 6.01 1.02
CA PHE A 326 17.75 6.07 1.01
C PHE A 326 18.35 5.57 -0.32
N PRO A 327 18.03 4.37 -0.83
CA PRO A 327 18.54 3.91 -2.12
C PRO A 327 18.11 4.79 -3.29
N PHE A 328 16.90 5.33 -3.25
CA PHE A 328 16.38 6.20 -4.31
C PHE A 328 17.13 7.54 -4.36
N ILE A 329 17.35 8.19 -3.23
CA ILE A 329 18.15 9.42 -3.16
C ILE A 329 19.61 9.15 -3.53
N LEU A 330 20.16 8.01 -3.08
CA LEU A 330 21.51 7.59 -3.45
C LEU A 330 21.61 7.36 -4.97
N LEU A 331 20.61 6.74 -5.58
CA LEU A 331 20.55 6.56 -7.04
C LEU A 331 20.64 7.90 -7.77
N ILE A 332 19.84 8.89 -7.38
CA ILE A 332 19.86 10.22 -8.00
C ILE A 332 21.26 10.85 -7.91
N VAL A 333 21.83 10.88 -6.71
CA VAL A 333 23.12 11.53 -6.47
C VAL A 333 24.25 10.82 -7.21
N MET A 334 24.28 9.49 -7.17
CA MET A 334 25.32 8.71 -7.82
C MET A 334 25.19 8.70 -9.33
N SER A 335 23.97 8.71 -9.87
CA SER A 335 23.72 8.90 -11.31
C SER A 335 24.22 10.26 -11.78
N ILE A 336 23.91 11.35 -11.06
CA ILE A 336 24.43 12.68 -11.38
C ILE A 336 25.96 12.67 -11.37
N GLN A 337 26.57 12.03 -10.37
CA GLN A 337 28.02 11.96 -10.28
C GLN A 337 28.64 11.12 -11.40
N PHE A 338 28.03 10.00 -11.74
CA PHE A 338 28.44 9.14 -12.84
C PHE A 338 28.39 9.88 -14.19
N PHE A 339 27.27 10.56 -14.49
CA PHE A 339 27.14 11.35 -15.71
C PHE A 339 28.10 12.54 -15.74
N TYR A 340 28.42 13.14 -14.59
CA TYR A 340 29.45 14.18 -14.52
C TYR A 340 30.83 13.68 -14.98
N ILE A 341 31.17 12.45 -14.61
CA ILE A 341 32.43 11.81 -15.02
C ILE A 341 32.43 11.56 -16.53
N ILE A 342 31.42 10.86 -17.06
CA ILE A 342 31.41 10.46 -18.47
C ILE A 342 31.11 11.60 -19.44
N ALA A 343 30.42 12.66 -19.00
CA ALA A 343 30.12 13.84 -19.82
C ALA A 343 31.24 14.93 -19.79
N GLY A 344 32.45 14.55 -19.41
CA GLY A 344 33.56 15.48 -19.42
C GLY A 344 33.39 16.67 -18.45
N LYS A 345 32.85 16.43 -17.27
CA LYS A 345 32.56 17.41 -16.21
C LYS A 345 31.49 18.45 -16.57
N ASN A 346 30.61 18.16 -17.52
CA ASN A 346 29.49 19.02 -17.85
C ASN A 346 28.36 18.84 -16.81
N LYS A 347 28.10 19.89 -16.00
CA LYS A 347 27.13 19.89 -14.92
C LYS A 347 25.68 19.74 -15.43
N VAL A 348 25.36 20.33 -16.57
CA VAL A 348 24.01 20.26 -17.14
C VAL A 348 23.68 18.83 -17.59
N LEU A 349 24.57 18.22 -18.35
CA LEU A 349 24.42 16.82 -18.78
C LEU A 349 24.41 15.87 -17.59
N ALA A 350 25.20 16.17 -16.54
CA ALA A 350 25.22 15.38 -15.32
C ALA A 350 23.86 15.35 -14.61
N VAL A 351 23.27 16.52 -14.38
CA VAL A 351 21.98 16.62 -13.69
C VAL A 351 20.86 16.02 -14.57
N THR A 352 20.83 16.36 -15.87
CA THR A 352 19.80 15.82 -16.79
C THR A 352 19.89 14.31 -16.87
N GLY A 353 21.08 13.73 -17.10
CA GLY A 353 21.27 12.28 -17.18
C GLY A 353 20.93 11.57 -15.89
N GLY A 354 21.34 12.13 -14.74
CA GLY A 354 21.02 11.55 -13.44
C GLY A 354 19.54 11.51 -13.13
N VAL A 355 18.82 12.59 -13.44
CA VAL A 355 17.35 12.64 -13.29
C VAL A 355 16.67 11.67 -14.26
N MET A 356 17.12 11.60 -15.51
CA MET A 356 16.55 10.66 -16.50
C MET A 356 16.69 9.19 -16.07
N VAL A 357 17.81 8.81 -15.45
CA VAL A 357 17.99 7.44 -14.93
C VAL A 357 17.04 7.18 -13.77
N ALA A 358 17.03 8.05 -12.77
CA ALA A 358 16.24 7.84 -11.56
C ALA A 358 14.72 7.80 -11.83
N PHE A 359 14.26 8.60 -12.79
CA PHE A 359 12.86 8.66 -13.20
C PHE A 359 12.59 7.95 -14.53
N SER A 360 13.43 6.98 -14.91
CA SER A 360 13.16 6.15 -16.08
C SER A 360 11.92 5.28 -15.85
N GLY A 361 11.20 4.95 -16.92
CA GLY A 361 10.02 4.11 -16.82
C GLY A 361 10.31 2.73 -16.20
N TYR A 362 11.51 2.21 -16.41
CA TYR A 362 11.94 0.95 -15.81
C TYR A 362 12.08 1.06 -14.28
N GLU A 363 12.81 2.05 -13.79
CA GLU A 363 13.01 2.24 -12.34
C GLU A 363 11.70 2.59 -11.64
N MET A 364 10.87 3.44 -12.22
CA MET A 364 9.59 3.83 -11.66
C MET A 364 8.56 2.69 -11.62
N TRP A 365 8.65 1.75 -12.57
CA TRP A 365 7.79 0.56 -12.58
C TRP A 365 8.30 -0.52 -11.63
N TRP A 366 9.59 -0.83 -11.70
CA TRP A 366 10.19 -1.97 -11.01
C TRP A 366 10.59 -1.63 -9.57
N MET A 367 10.94 -0.38 -9.30
CA MET A 367 11.39 0.15 -8.00
C MET A 367 12.52 -0.68 -7.37
N ASN A 368 13.39 -1.28 -8.19
CA ASN A 368 14.54 -2.07 -7.74
C ASN A 368 15.83 -1.24 -7.70
N VAL A 369 15.71 -0.05 -7.11
CA VAL A 369 16.75 0.97 -7.11
C VAL A 369 17.98 0.61 -6.28
N GLU A 370 17.87 -0.35 -5.35
CA GLU A 370 18.96 -0.73 -4.44
C GLU A 370 20.19 -1.24 -5.21
N TYR A 371 20.00 -2.17 -6.15
CA TYR A 371 21.10 -2.74 -6.90
C TYR A 371 21.78 -1.73 -7.82
N LEU A 372 20.99 -0.90 -8.51
CA LEU A 372 21.52 0.11 -9.42
C LEU A 372 22.26 1.21 -8.63
N SER A 373 21.72 1.67 -7.50
CA SER A 373 22.36 2.65 -6.64
C SER A 373 23.70 2.15 -6.08
N CYS A 374 23.75 0.91 -5.63
CA CYS A 374 24.98 0.27 -5.16
C CYS A 374 26.02 0.12 -6.29
N GLY A 375 25.59 -0.35 -7.47
CA GLY A 375 26.45 -0.49 -8.63
C GLY A 375 27.08 0.82 -9.10
N LEU A 376 26.27 1.88 -9.22
CA LEU A 376 26.76 3.22 -9.57
C LEU A 376 27.68 3.79 -8.49
N THR A 377 27.35 3.58 -7.22
CA THR A 377 28.22 4.00 -6.12
C THR A 377 29.60 3.33 -6.22
N ALA A 378 29.62 2.03 -6.46
CA ALA A 378 30.88 1.28 -6.62
C ALA A 378 31.69 1.81 -7.81
N LEU A 379 31.08 2.04 -8.96
CA LEU A 379 31.76 2.58 -10.14
C LEU A 379 32.34 3.99 -9.89
N VAL A 380 31.59 4.87 -9.25
CA VAL A 380 32.04 6.21 -8.88
C VAL A 380 33.19 6.14 -7.89
N CYS A 381 33.11 5.29 -6.88
CA CYS A 381 34.18 5.08 -5.90
C CYS A 381 35.46 4.54 -6.55
N ILE A 382 35.35 3.56 -7.43
CA ILE A 382 36.49 2.98 -8.17
C ILE A 382 37.16 4.08 -9.01
N TYR A 383 36.40 4.87 -9.73
CA TYR A 383 36.92 5.97 -10.53
C TYR A 383 37.76 6.96 -9.68
N TYR A 384 37.22 7.43 -8.57
CA TYR A 384 37.95 8.37 -7.70
C TYR A 384 39.13 7.72 -7.01
N PHE A 385 39.06 6.46 -6.66
CA PHE A 385 40.16 5.71 -6.08
C PHE A 385 41.31 5.56 -7.09
N CYS A 386 41.01 5.22 -8.34
CA CYS A 386 41.99 5.15 -9.41
C CYS A 386 42.67 6.52 -9.63
N LEU A 387 41.91 7.62 -9.62
CA LEU A 387 42.50 8.96 -9.75
C LEU A 387 43.45 9.30 -8.62
N LEU A 388 43.14 8.90 -7.38
CA LEU A 388 44.06 9.12 -6.24
C LEU A 388 45.38 8.37 -6.41
N TYR A 389 45.31 7.14 -6.99
CA TYR A 389 46.52 6.33 -7.23
C TYR A 389 47.33 6.79 -8.46
N THR A 390 46.67 7.33 -9.48
CA THR A 390 47.32 7.75 -10.73
C THR A 390 47.67 9.22 -10.76
N SER A 391 47.25 10.01 -9.76
CA SER A 391 47.68 11.42 -9.64
C SER A 391 49.14 11.45 -9.33
N PRO A 392 49.96 12.18 -10.11
CA PRO A 392 51.40 12.30 -9.82
C PRO A 392 51.61 12.84 -8.42
N SER A 393 52.45 12.14 -7.66
CA SER A 393 52.84 12.58 -6.33
C SER A 393 53.46 13.98 -6.44
N PRO A 394 53.23 14.89 -5.50
CA PRO A 394 53.97 16.17 -5.46
C PRO A 394 55.51 16.00 -5.47
N ARG A 395 56.00 14.78 -5.17
CA ARG A 395 57.43 14.43 -5.26
C ARG A 395 57.89 14.12 -6.68
N ASP A 396 56.99 13.82 -7.61
CA ASP A 396 57.33 13.52 -9.02
C ASP A 396 57.35 14.80 -9.87
N ALA A 397 57.08 15.96 -9.28
CA ALA A 397 57.12 17.26 -9.95
C ALA A 397 58.43 18.00 -9.78
N HIS A 398 59.48 17.32 -9.27
CA HIS A 398 60.83 17.91 -9.16
C HIS A 398 61.83 17.16 -10.06
#